data_81e21818f58064a704a80ea08aa291a3
#
_entry.id   81e21818f58064a704a80ea08aa291a3
#
_cell.length_a   1.000
_cell.length_b   1.000
_cell.length_c   1.000
_cell.angle_alpha   90.00
_cell.angle_beta   90.00
_cell.angle_gamma   90.00
#
_symmetry.space_group_name_H-M   'P 1'
#
loop_
_entity.id
_entity.type
_entity.pdbx_description
1 polymer ?
#
loop_
_entity_poly.entity_id
_entity_poly.type
_entity_poly.pdbx_seq_one_letter_code
_entity_poly.pdbx_strand_id
1 'polypeptide(L)'
;MPTVTEAQLSSNIKSGKFSPVYFFYGEESFLVKTYAMRIKNKIFGDAKTDINLLELSGSPDLAMLSDHAEALPFFADYKVILINDFNLEKLPEGDFEFFENILKNVPDTTVMVFYLTGCGFSLRSGRVKKLFEIFKKYAVVCEFKPLNKMKIGDIIRKKVNKQKRLISPTNAEYIAEITACDLNLASVETTKLCCYVEEGKEITREIIDSMIAKRLETKVFTLSDAMLAKNKRDAFRILDELFEQRVDPIPVLAALSTVYSDYYTAKAAKDKGIPPQQVAADFGYTGMKATFAAKKYNQAAKMDMKSLRNAMEIIFEADVKCKSSTVNRRLLLEETVLKIMNG
;
A
#
# COMPACT_ATOMS: atom_id res chain seq x y z
N MET A 1 10.12 -23.27 12.79
CA MET A 1 10.62 -21.99 13.33
C MET A 1 9.44 -21.09 13.68
N PRO A 2 9.55 -20.10 14.59
CA PRO A 2 8.40 -19.34 15.04
C PRO A 2 7.98 -18.27 14.01
N THR A 3 6.65 -18.01 13.92
CA THR A 3 6.15 -16.76 13.33
C THR A 3 6.57 -15.62 14.26
N VAL A 4 7.26 -14.64 13.73
CA VAL A 4 7.79 -13.51 14.50
C VAL A 4 7.05 -12.21 14.17
N THR A 5 6.98 -11.32 15.13
CA THR A 5 6.50 -9.95 14.91
C THR A 5 7.57 -9.10 14.23
N GLU A 6 7.15 -7.99 13.58
CA GLU A 6 8.08 -7.02 12.99
C GLU A 6 9.14 -6.52 13.99
N ALA A 7 8.74 -6.29 15.25
CA ALA A 7 9.63 -5.83 16.30
C ALA A 7 10.72 -6.87 16.64
N GLN A 8 10.32 -8.14 16.76
CA GLN A 8 11.25 -9.25 16.98
C GLN A 8 12.23 -9.43 15.82
N LEU A 9 11.70 -9.40 14.57
CA LEU A 9 12.52 -9.47 13.37
C LEU A 9 13.54 -8.32 13.32
N SER A 10 13.10 -7.09 13.61
CA SER A 10 14.00 -5.92 13.67
C SER A 10 15.11 -6.08 14.69
N SER A 11 14.80 -6.64 15.88
CA SER A 11 15.79 -6.93 16.93
C SER A 11 16.82 -7.97 16.49
N ASN A 12 16.34 -9.06 15.87
CA ASN A 12 17.18 -10.14 15.37
C ASN A 12 18.17 -9.66 14.29
N ILE A 13 17.66 -8.88 13.32
CA ILE A 13 18.52 -8.31 12.28
C ILE A 13 19.57 -7.37 12.87
N LYS A 14 19.21 -6.54 13.85
CA LYS A 14 20.16 -5.64 14.53
C LYS A 14 21.28 -6.39 15.26
N SER A 15 20.96 -7.51 15.92
CA SER A 15 21.91 -8.33 16.65
C SER A 15 22.90 -9.09 15.73
N GLY A 16 22.64 -9.14 14.41
CA GLY A 16 23.48 -9.86 13.45
C GLY A 16 23.35 -11.38 13.54
N LYS A 17 22.33 -11.89 14.24
CA LYS A 17 22.01 -13.32 14.28
C LYS A 17 20.96 -13.62 13.21
N PHE A 18 21.40 -14.26 12.13
CA PHE A 18 20.53 -14.61 11.01
C PHE A 18 20.07 -16.07 11.11
N SER A 19 18.82 -16.30 10.68
CA SER A 19 18.31 -17.66 10.44
C SER A 19 18.59 -18.05 9.00
N PRO A 20 18.75 -19.35 8.70
CA PRO A 20 19.02 -19.80 7.34
C PRO A 20 17.91 -19.45 6.33
N VAL A 21 16.65 -19.46 6.78
CA VAL A 21 15.52 -19.20 5.89
C VAL A 21 14.54 -18.18 6.49
N TYR A 22 14.11 -17.24 5.67
CA TYR A 22 13.06 -16.25 5.97
C TYR A 22 11.95 -16.31 4.93
N PHE A 23 10.71 -16.07 5.38
CA PHE A 23 9.56 -15.90 4.50
C PHE A 23 8.77 -14.65 4.91
N PHE A 24 8.77 -13.63 4.04
CA PHE A 24 8.13 -12.33 4.27
C PHE A 24 6.95 -12.14 3.31
N TYR A 25 5.79 -11.85 3.86
CA TYR A 25 4.57 -11.64 3.09
C TYR A 25 3.65 -10.63 3.78
N GLY A 26 2.62 -10.17 3.09
CA GLY A 26 1.58 -9.30 3.63
C GLY A 26 1.18 -8.19 2.67
N GLU A 27 0.21 -7.40 3.09
CA GLU A 27 -0.33 -6.32 2.28
C GLU A 27 0.61 -5.10 2.21
N GLU A 28 1.53 -4.95 3.18
CA GLU A 28 2.50 -3.83 3.23
C GLU A 28 3.80 -4.20 2.49
N SER A 29 3.72 -4.19 1.15
CA SER A 29 4.83 -4.60 0.27
C SER A 29 6.11 -3.78 0.46
N PHE A 30 6.00 -2.50 0.86
CA PHE A 30 7.15 -1.66 1.16
C PHE A 30 7.96 -2.22 2.34
N LEU A 31 7.29 -2.62 3.41
CA LEU A 31 7.98 -3.22 4.57
C LEU A 31 8.55 -4.59 4.23
N VAL A 32 7.79 -5.42 3.52
CA VAL A 32 8.28 -6.73 3.03
C VAL A 32 9.63 -6.55 2.33
N LYS A 33 9.71 -5.68 1.32
CA LYS A 33 10.96 -5.38 0.60
C LYS A 33 12.02 -4.75 1.51
N THR A 34 11.62 -3.79 2.35
CA THR A 34 12.54 -3.09 3.25
C THR A 34 13.25 -4.05 4.19
N TYR A 35 12.55 -5.04 4.75
CA TYR A 35 13.15 -6.00 5.67
C TYR A 35 14.05 -7.02 4.95
N ALA A 36 13.71 -7.45 3.75
CA ALA A 36 14.60 -8.26 2.91
C ALA A 36 15.91 -7.51 2.62
N MET A 37 15.81 -6.24 2.21
CA MET A 37 16.99 -5.39 1.96
C MET A 37 17.77 -5.07 3.24
N ARG A 38 17.14 -4.99 4.41
CA ARG A 38 17.84 -4.82 5.68
C ARG A 38 18.73 -6.00 6.03
N ILE A 39 18.31 -7.24 5.76
CA ILE A 39 19.16 -8.42 5.94
C ILE A 39 20.37 -8.32 5.02
N LYS A 40 20.15 -8.09 3.71
CA LYS A 40 21.22 -7.88 2.74
C LYS A 40 22.23 -6.82 3.20
N ASN A 41 21.73 -5.62 3.53
CA ASN A 41 22.59 -4.50 3.90
C ASN A 41 23.28 -4.70 5.24
N LYS A 42 22.72 -5.49 6.14
CA LYS A 42 23.39 -5.81 7.42
C LYS A 42 24.57 -6.76 7.21
N ILE A 43 24.50 -7.63 6.19
CA ILE A 43 25.56 -8.60 5.86
C ILE A 43 26.63 -7.96 4.96
N PHE A 44 26.23 -7.23 3.90
CA PHE A 44 27.16 -6.71 2.88
C PHE A 44 27.37 -5.20 2.95
N GLY A 45 26.77 -4.48 3.92
CA GLY A 45 26.79 -3.02 3.93
C GLY A 45 26.02 -2.44 2.73
N ASP A 46 26.55 -1.36 2.15
CA ASP A 46 25.91 -0.68 0.99
C ASP A 46 26.37 -1.26 -0.37
N ALA A 47 27.05 -2.42 -0.38
CA ALA A 47 27.46 -3.07 -1.62
C ALA A 47 26.24 -3.43 -2.48
N LYS A 48 26.26 -2.97 -3.74
CA LYS A 48 25.17 -3.25 -4.70
C LYS A 48 25.27 -4.64 -5.29
N THR A 49 26.49 -5.13 -5.47
CA THR A 49 26.80 -6.44 -6.02
C THR A 49 27.88 -7.09 -5.16
N ASP A 50 27.70 -8.37 -4.88
CA ASP A 50 28.66 -9.22 -4.18
C ASP A 50 28.60 -10.61 -4.79
N ILE A 51 29.73 -11.32 -4.81
CA ILE A 51 29.80 -12.70 -5.34
C ILE A 51 28.96 -13.66 -4.49
N ASN A 52 28.71 -13.32 -3.23
CA ASN A 52 27.90 -14.08 -2.29
C ASN A 52 26.43 -13.63 -2.27
N LEU A 53 26.03 -12.73 -3.18
CA LEU A 53 24.64 -12.26 -3.32
C LEU A 53 24.02 -12.82 -4.60
N LEU A 54 22.95 -13.60 -4.44
CA LEU A 54 22.10 -14.06 -5.54
C LEU A 54 20.73 -13.43 -5.41
N GLU A 55 20.27 -12.73 -6.44
CA GLU A 55 18.92 -12.15 -6.50
C GLU A 55 18.11 -12.85 -7.59
N LEU A 56 17.01 -13.48 -7.21
CA LEU A 56 16.10 -14.23 -8.07
C LEU A 56 14.70 -13.62 -8.03
N SER A 57 13.90 -13.83 -9.06
CA SER A 57 12.51 -13.40 -9.12
C SER A 57 11.63 -14.48 -9.74
N GLY A 58 10.40 -14.59 -9.25
CA GLY A 58 9.45 -15.59 -9.72
C GLY A 58 9.74 -17.00 -9.18
N SER A 59 9.63 -18.00 -10.05
CA SER A 59 9.86 -19.40 -9.70
C SER A 59 11.17 -19.88 -10.33
N PRO A 60 12.29 -19.79 -9.62
CA PRO A 60 13.57 -20.33 -10.11
C PRO A 60 13.51 -21.85 -10.22
N ASP A 61 14.40 -22.41 -11.02
CA ASP A 61 14.63 -23.84 -11.03
C ASP A 61 15.09 -24.32 -9.67
N LEU A 62 14.46 -25.39 -9.15
CA LEU A 62 14.72 -25.87 -7.80
C LEU A 62 16.08 -26.55 -7.66
N ALA A 63 16.58 -27.20 -8.73
CA ALA A 63 17.92 -27.82 -8.69
C ALA A 63 18.97 -26.73 -8.59
N MET A 64 18.86 -25.68 -9.42
CA MET A 64 19.72 -24.51 -9.33
C MET A 64 19.64 -23.85 -7.94
N LEU A 65 18.44 -23.73 -7.37
CA LEU A 65 18.25 -23.15 -6.04
C LEU A 65 18.94 -23.99 -4.94
N SER A 66 18.87 -25.34 -5.04
CA SER A 66 19.56 -26.26 -4.14
C SER A 66 21.06 -26.10 -4.21
N ASP A 67 21.62 -26.14 -5.43
CA ASP A 67 23.07 -25.99 -5.66
C ASP A 67 23.58 -24.66 -5.09
N HIS A 68 22.85 -23.58 -5.32
CA HIS A 68 23.20 -22.28 -4.77
C HIS A 68 23.04 -22.20 -3.26
N ALA A 69 22.04 -22.86 -2.67
CA ALA A 69 21.82 -22.87 -1.23
C ALA A 69 22.95 -23.60 -0.49
N GLU A 70 23.39 -24.75 -1.02
CA GLU A 70 24.42 -25.61 -0.43
C GLU A 70 25.84 -25.10 -0.62
N ALA A 71 26.10 -24.31 -1.68
CA ALA A 71 27.42 -23.78 -1.96
C ALA A 71 27.89 -22.86 -0.84
N LEU A 72 29.12 -23.05 -0.36
CA LEU A 72 29.72 -22.22 0.68
C LEU A 72 29.96 -20.77 0.20
N PRO A 73 29.91 -19.78 1.12
CA PRO A 73 30.26 -18.40 0.80
C PRO A 73 31.73 -18.28 0.41
N PHE A 74 32.03 -17.40 -0.54
CA PHE A 74 33.38 -17.15 -1.03
C PHE A 74 34.02 -16.01 -0.22
N PHE A 75 35.01 -16.34 0.61
CA PHE A 75 35.73 -15.41 1.51
C PHE A 75 34.83 -14.49 2.33
N ALA A 76 33.67 -15.00 2.80
CA ALA A 76 32.72 -14.25 3.64
C ALA A 76 32.07 -15.18 4.67
N ASP A 77 31.50 -14.59 5.72
CA ASP A 77 30.79 -15.35 6.76
C ASP A 77 29.42 -15.84 6.26
N TYR A 78 28.78 -15.09 5.37
CA TYR A 78 27.46 -15.38 4.87
C TYR A 78 27.33 -15.22 3.35
N LYS A 79 26.46 -16.06 2.78
CA LYS A 79 25.88 -15.92 1.45
C LYS A 79 24.42 -15.56 1.58
N VAL A 80 23.92 -14.69 0.72
CA VAL A 80 22.50 -14.26 0.72
C VAL A 80 21.84 -14.62 -0.60
N ILE A 81 20.68 -15.26 -0.54
CA ILE A 81 19.83 -15.57 -1.68
C ILE A 81 18.51 -14.86 -1.46
N LEU A 82 18.23 -13.84 -2.26
CA LEU A 82 16.97 -13.09 -2.24
C LEU A 82 16.05 -13.64 -3.33
N ILE A 83 14.88 -14.11 -2.97
CA ILE A 83 13.87 -14.61 -3.90
C ILE A 83 12.63 -13.73 -3.81
N ASN A 84 12.46 -12.85 -4.82
CA ASN A 84 11.29 -11.99 -4.91
C ASN A 84 10.14 -12.70 -5.61
N ASP A 85 8.93 -12.55 -5.08
CA ASP A 85 7.69 -13.00 -5.69
C ASP A 85 7.71 -14.48 -6.14
N PHE A 86 8.23 -15.35 -5.26
CA PHE A 86 8.18 -16.79 -5.48
C PHE A 86 6.73 -17.24 -5.62
N ASN A 87 6.39 -17.80 -6.78
CA ASN A 87 5.02 -18.16 -7.09
C ASN A 87 4.63 -19.52 -6.50
N LEU A 88 4.06 -19.49 -5.30
CA LEU A 88 3.61 -20.68 -4.57
C LEU A 88 2.51 -21.49 -5.30
N GLU A 89 1.71 -20.85 -6.15
CA GLU A 89 0.64 -21.54 -6.87
C GLU A 89 1.17 -22.33 -8.07
N LYS A 90 2.30 -21.92 -8.64
CA LYS A 90 2.90 -22.57 -9.81
C LYS A 90 3.81 -23.74 -9.48
N LEU A 91 4.23 -23.90 -8.23
CA LEU A 91 5.07 -25.04 -7.84
C LEU A 91 4.28 -26.36 -7.95
N PRO A 92 4.72 -27.33 -8.76
CA PRO A 92 4.06 -28.64 -8.87
C PRO A 92 4.03 -29.37 -7.53
N GLU A 93 2.96 -30.13 -7.26
CA GLU A 93 2.88 -30.90 -6.00
C GLU A 93 3.98 -31.96 -5.88
N GLY A 94 4.45 -32.50 -7.01
CA GLY A 94 5.57 -33.46 -7.04
C GLY A 94 6.90 -32.88 -6.57
N ASP A 95 7.05 -31.55 -6.60
CA ASP A 95 8.28 -30.87 -6.19
C ASP A 95 8.26 -30.43 -4.72
N PHE A 96 7.15 -30.62 -3.99
CA PHE A 96 7.01 -30.16 -2.60
C PHE A 96 8.02 -30.83 -1.67
N GLU A 97 8.25 -32.11 -1.81
CA GLU A 97 9.22 -32.85 -0.99
C GLU A 97 10.66 -32.37 -1.28
N PHE A 98 10.99 -32.13 -2.54
CA PHE A 98 12.28 -31.60 -2.92
C PHE A 98 12.47 -30.17 -2.40
N PHE A 99 11.44 -29.32 -2.52
CA PHE A 99 11.45 -27.96 -1.95
C PHE A 99 11.59 -27.97 -0.42
N GLU A 100 10.86 -28.86 0.28
CA GLU A 100 11.00 -29.05 1.73
C GLU A 100 12.43 -29.45 2.11
N ASN A 101 13.05 -30.35 1.34
CA ASN A 101 14.42 -30.78 1.57
C ASN A 101 15.43 -29.63 1.36
N ILE A 102 15.23 -28.77 0.36
CA ILE A 102 16.05 -27.57 0.18
C ILE A 102 15.99 -26.70 1.46
N LEU A 103 14.77 -26.33 1.91
CA LEU A 103 14.62 -25.45 3.08
C LEU A 103 15.18 -26.06 4.37
N LYS A 104 15.08 -27.38 4.52
CA LYS A 104 15.58 -28.12 5.67
C LYS A 104 17.10 -28.13 5.77
N ASN A 105 17.77 -28.18 4.62
CA ASN A 105 19.22 -28.40 4.53
C ASN A 105 20.02 -27.13 4.23
N VAL A 106 19.39 -25.93 4.27
CA VAL A 106 20.11 -24.67 4.11
C VAL A 106 21.17 -24.53 5.20
N PRO A 107 22.45 -24.40 4.84
CA PRO A 107 23.53 -24.22 5.81
C PRO A 107 23.38 -22.93 6.63
N ASP A 108 23.92 -22.89 7.84
CA ASP A 108 23.91 -21.70 8.70
C ASP A 108 24.71 -20.50 8.11
N THR A 109 25.57 -20.77 7.13
CA THR A 109 26.33 -19.77 6.36
C THR A 109 25.53 -19.18 5.18
N THR A 110 24.34 -19.72 4.88
CA THR A 110 23.45 -19.24 3.82
C THR A 110 22.22 -18.60 4.41
N VAL A 111 21.88 -17.40 3.97
CA VAL A 111 20.65 -16.68 4.36
C VAL A 111 19.74 -16.56 3.16
N MET A 112 18.71 -17.38 3.11
CA MET A 112 17.72 -17.42 2.04
C MET A 112 16.47 -16.62 2.45
N VAL A 113 16.08 -15.62 1.66
CA VAL A 113 14.96 -14.73 1.98
C VAL A 113 13.93 -14.76 0.86
N PHE A 114 12.81 -15.42 1.10
CA PHE A 114 11.63 -15.33 0.24
C PHE A 114 10.82 -14.12 0.66
N TYR A 115 10.47 -13.22 -0.28
CA TYR A 115 9.68 -12.05 0.02
C TYR A 115 8.70 -11.73 -1.12
N LEU A 116 7.43 -11.52 -0.76
CA LEU A 116 6.33 -11.35 -1.70
C LEU A 116 5.90 -9.88 -1.76
N THR A 117 6.14 -9.20 -2.88
CA THR A 117 5.82 -7.78 -3.06
C THR A 117 4.75 -7.51 -4.10
N GLY A 118 4.60 -8.35 -5.10
CA GLY A 118 3.68 -8.18 -6.23
C GLY A 118 2.73 -9.35 -6.44
N CYS A 119 3.11 -10.58 -6.03
CA CYS A 119 2.19 -11.70 -6.12
C CYS A 119 1.28 -11.77 -4.89
N GLY A 120 -0.03 -11.88 -5.15
CA GLY A 120 -1.02 -12.07 -4.10
C GLY A 120 -0.74 -13.36 -3.32
N PHE A 121 -0.69 -13.27 -1.98
CA PHE A 121 -0.61 -14.41 -1.11
C PHE A 121 -2.00 -14.71 -0.53
N SER A 122 -2.56 -15.87 -0.83
CA SER A 122 -3.87 -16.28 -0.34
C SER A 122 -3.87 -17.71 0.15
N LEU A 123 -4.22 -17.91 1.41
CA LEU A 123 -4.38 -19.21 2.03
C LEU A 123 -5.69 -19.95 1.62
N ARG A 124 -6.40 -19.48 0.58
CA ARG A 124 -7.60 -20.15 0.07
C ARG A 124 -7.26 -21.42 -0.70
N SER A 125 -6.13 -21.43 -1.42
CA SER A 125 -5.64 -22.61 -2.15
C SER A 125 -5.06 -23.65 -1.20
N GLY A 126 -5.45 -24.92 -1.36
CA GLY A 126 -4.90 -26.03 -0.61
C GLY A 126 -3.40 -26.22 -0.82
N ARG A 127 -2.92 -25.96 -2.05
CA ARG A 127 -1.50 -26.00 -2.43
C ARG A 127 -0.69 -24.95 -1.67
N VAL A 128 -1.14 -23.70 -1.68
CA VAL A 128 -0.49 -22.61 -0.94
C VAL A 128 -0.47 -22.88 0.56
N LYS A 129 -1.53 -23.48 1.12
CA LYS A 129 -1.54 -23.90 2.54
C LYS A 129 -0.45 -24.93 2.86
N LYS A 130 -0.30 -25.97 2.04
CA LYS A 130 0.75 -26.99 2.24
C LYS A 130 2.14 -26.35 2.22
N LEU A 131 2.45 -25.52 1.22
CA LEU A 131 3.72 -24.81 1.12
C LEU A 131 3.95 -23.83 2.28
N PHE A 132 2.91 -23.16 2.74
CA PHE A 132 3.01 -22.26 3.88
C PHE A 132 3.34 -23.03 5.18
N GLU A 133 2.80 -24.25 5.38
CA GLU A 133 3.19 -25.07 6.52
C GLU A 133 4.67 -25.51 6.43
N ILE A 134 5.19 -25.78 5.23
CA ILE A 134 6.63 -26.03 5.04
C ILE A 134 7.46 -24.80 5.45
N PHE A 135 7.08 -23.59 5.02
CA PHE A 135 7.75 -22.39 5.46
C PHE A 135 7.68 -22.19 6.98
N LYS A 136 6.53 -22.42 7.62
CA LYS A 136 6.41 -22.34 9.09
C LYS A 136 7.34 -23.30 9.82
N LYS A 137 7.61 -24.46 9.23
CA LYS A 137 8.48 -25.48 9.83
C LYS A 137 9.96 -25.09 9.78
N TYR A 138 10.41 -24.50 8.65
CA TYR A 138 11.83 -24.28 8.38
C TYR A 138 12.25 -22.81 8.26
N ALA A 139 11.33 -21.88 8.13
CA ALA A 139 11.63 -20.46 7.97
C ALA A 139 11.17 -19.61 9.16
N VAL A 140 11.85 -18.50 9.37
CA VAL A 140 11.32 -17.40 10.17
C VAL A 140 10.28 -16.66 9.35
N VAL A 141 9.01 -16.80 9.72
CA VAL A 141 7.88 -16.24 8.99
C VAL A 141 7.47 -14.91 9.60
N CYS A 142 7.35 -13.86 8.79
CA CYS A 142 6.86 -12.54 9.22
C CYS A 142 5.78 -12.02 8.27
N GLU A 143 4.62 -11.67 8.83
CA GLU A 143 3.51 -11.03 8.12
C GLU A 143 3.57 -9.52 8.33
N PHE A 144 3.53 -8.76 7.23
CA PHE A 144 3.48 -7.29 7.25
C PHE A 144 2.08 -6.80 6.93
N LYS A 145 1.35 -6.43 7.98
CA LYS A 145 -0.03 -5.93 7.89
C LYS A 145 -0.05 -4.46 7.51
N PRO A 146 -1.14 -3.99 6.88
CA PRO A 146 -1.32 -2.57 6.58
C PRO A 146 -1.12 -1.69 7.81
N LEU A 147 -0.43 -0.58 7.62
CA LEU A 147 -0.18 0.39 8.66
C LEU A 147 -1.27 1.46 8.70
N ASN A 148 -1.60 1.90 9.91
CA ASN A 148 -2.45 3.07 10.08
C ASN A 148 -1.66 4.38 9.93
N LYS A 149 -2.39 5.49 9.76
CA LYS A 149 -1.85 6.85 9.59
C LYS A 149 -0.79 7.22 10.64
N MET A 150 -1.05 6.91 11.91
CA MET A 150 -0.13 7.23 13.02
C MET A 150 1.20 6.47 12.90
N LYS A 151 1.17 5.16 12.60
CA LYS A 151 2.39 4.35 12.42
C LYS A 151 3.19 4.81 11.20
N ILE A 152 2.54 5.18 10.11
CA ILE A 152 3.21 5.76 8.93
C ILE A 152 3.83 7.09 9.30
N GLY A 153 3.14 7.95 10.04
CA GLY A 153 3.69 9.20 10.58
C GLY A 153 4.95 8.98 11.41
N ASP A 154 4.99 7.96 12.27
CA ASP A 154 6.19 7.61 13.03
C ASP A 154 7.35 7.15 12.15
N ILE A 155 7.08 6.41 11.07
CA ILE A 155 8.10 6.01 10.09
C ILE A 155 8.65 7.24 9.36
N ILE A 156 7.78 8.16 8.93
CA ILE A 156 8.15 9.43 8.30
C ILE A 156 9.06 10.24 9.24
N ARG A 157 8.66 10.42 10.49
CA ARG A 157 9.45 11.14 11.50
C ARG A 157 10.85 10.55 11.67
N LYS A 158 10.94 9.22 11.81
CA LYS A 158 12.25 8.52 11.91
C LYS A 158 13.11 8.76 10.67
N LYS A 159 12.51 8.76 9.48
CA LYS A 159 13.21 9.02 8.22
C LYS A 159 13.70 10.47 8.13
N VAL A 160 12.87 11.44 8.47
CA VAL A 160 13.21 12.87 8.51
C VAL A 160 14.34 13.15 9.50
N ASN A 161 14.23 12.61 10.73
CA ASN A 161 15.25 12.78 11.76
C ASN A 161 16.60 12.15 11.37
N LYS A 162 16.58 10.99 10.69
CA LYS A 162 17.81 10.36 10.16
C LYS A 162 18.53 11.26 9.15
N GLN A 163 17.78 12.10 8.45
CA GLN A 163 18.32 13.08 7.50
C GLN A 163 18.56 14.45 8.16
N LYS A 164 18.58 14.55 9.51
CA LYS A 164 18.84 15.76 10.27
C LYS A 164 17.85 16.92 9.99
N ARG A 165 16.60 16.62 9.68
CA ARG A 165 15.52 17.61 9.56
C ARG A 165 14.51 17.37 10.67
N LEU A 166 13.61 18.35 10.86
CA LEU A 166 12.54 18.30 11.86
C LEU A 166 11.19 18.21 11.20
N ILE A 167 10.24 17.51 11.83
CA ILE A 167 8.84 17.47 11.43
C ILE A 167 7.97 17.20 12.64
N SER A 168 6.86 17.93 12.78
CA SER A 168 5.90 17.69 13.85
C SER A 168 5.13 16.36 13.63
N PRO A 169 4.64 15.70 14.69
CA PRO A 169 3.79 14.51 14.55
C PRO A 169 2.59 14.74 13.63
N THR A 170 1.92 15.89 13.77
CA THR A 170 0.77 16.28 12.98
C THR A 170 1.09 16.40 11.49
N ASN A 171 2.24 17.00 11.13
CA ASN A 171 2.68 17.14 9.76
C ASN A 171 3.09 15.78 9.15
N ALA A 172 3.72 14.91 9.94
CA ALA A 172 4.06 13.56 9.49
C ALA A 172 2.81 12.71 9.22
N GLU A 173 1.79 12.78 10.09
CA GLU A 173 0.51 12.13 9.87
C GLU A 173 -0.25 12.73 8.68
N TYR A 174 -0.10 14.03 8.45
CA TYR A 174 -0.68 14.67 7.28
C TYR A 174 -0.07 14.16 5.97
N ILE A 175 1.25 13.97 5.91
CA ILE A 175 1.88 13.33 4.74
C ILE A 175 1.26 11.92 4.54
N ALA A 176 1.10 11.13 5.59
CA ALA A 176 0.46 9.82 5.49
C ALA A 176 -0.98 9.91 4.93
N GLU A 177 -1.73 10.93 5.34
CA GLU A 177 -3.11 11.14 4.88
C GLU A 177 -3.18 11.50 3.40
N ILE A 178 -2.40 12.51 2.95
CA ILE A 178 -2.44 12.98 1.55
C ILE A 178 -1.84 11.97 0.58
N THR A 179 -1.02 11.04 1.06
CA THR A 179 -0.51 9.90 0.29
C THR A 179 -1.42 8.66 0.40
N ALA A 180 -2.62 8.79 0.98
CA ALA A 180 -3.58 7.71 1.19
C ALA A 180 -2.99 6.49 1.93
N CYS A 181 -2.10 6.72 2.89
CA CYS A 181 -1.33 5.71 3.63
C CYS A 181 -0.54 4.73 2.76
N ASP A 182 -0.22 5.11 1.53
CA ASP A 182 0.72 4.40 0.68
C ASP A 182 2.15 4.71 1.17
N LEU A 183 2.76 3.76 1.84
CA LEU A 183 4.08 3.95 2.46
C LEU A 183 5.19 4.14 1.43
N ASN A 184 5.06 3.56 0.22
CA ASN A 184 6.00 3.81 -0.89
C ASN A 184 5.97 5.28 -1.28
N LEU A 185 4.78 5.79 -1.59
CA LEU A 185 4.59 7.20 -1.97
C LEU A 185 5.00 8.14 -0.84
N ALA A 186 4.54 7.88 0.40
CA ALA A 186 4.92 8.67 1.57
C ALA A 186 6.44 8.73 1.76
N SER A 187 7.13 7.60 1.52
CA SER A 187 8.59 7.54 1.61
C SER A 187 9.28 8.36 0.53
N VAL A 188 8.80 8.31 -0.73
CA VAL A 188 9.35 9.10 -1.84
C VAL A 188 9.14 10.58 -1.60
N GLU A 189 7.91 10.99 -1.26
CA GLU A 189 7.57 12.38 -0.98
C GLU A 189 8.35 12.94 0.22
N THR A 190 8.53 12.14 1.28
CA THR A 190 9.35 12.52 2.42
C THR A 190 10.81 12.75 2.01
N THR A 191 11.37 11.91 1.12
CA THR A 191 12.74 12.11 0.62
C THR A 191 12.85 13.43 -0.15
N LYS A 192 11.88 13.71 -1.03
CA LYS A 192 11.81 14.97 -1.78
C LYS A 192 11.76 16.20 -0.86
N LEU A 193 10.92 16.15 0.17
CA LEU A 193 10.84 17.21 1.19
C LEU A 193 12.18 17.40 1.93
N CYS A 194 12.84 16.30 2.30
CA CYS A 194 14.15 16.37 2.96
C CYS A 194 15.26 16.92 2.05
N CYS A 195 15.16 16.71 0.73
CA CYS A 195 16.11 17.32 -0.22
C CYS A 195 15.87 18.83 -0.40
N TYR A 196 14.63 19.28 -0.23
CA TYR A 196 14.27 20.70 -0.38
C TYR A 196 14.58 21.52 0.87
N VAL A 197 14.34 20.97 2.05
CA VAL A 197 14.52 21.66 3.34
C VAL A 197 15.97 21.50 3.82
N GLU A 198 16.59 22.59 4.27
CA GLU A 198 17.94 22.58 4.82
C GLU A 198 18.05 21.75 6.12
N GLU A 199 19.27 21.26 6.42
CA GLU A 199 19.53 20.54 7.69
C GLU A 199 19.20 21.43 8.90
N GLY A 200 18.59 20.84 9.92
CA GLY A 200 18.15 21.52 11.14
C GLY A 200 16.86 22.30 11.02
N LYS A 201 16.29 22.45 9.82
CA LYS A 201 15.02 23.15 9.62
C LYS A 201 13.82 22.22 9.69
N GLU A 202 12.64 22.79 9.94
CA GLU A 202 11.38 22.06 10.05
C GLU A 202 10.65 21.98 8.71
N ILE A 203 10.12 20.81 8.39
CA ILE A 203 9.16 20.58 7.30
C ILE A 203 7.80 21.06 7.77
N THR A 204 7.42 22.28 7.38
CA THR A 204 6.15 22.90 7.77
C THR A 204 5.00 22.42 6.88
N ARG A 205 3.78 22.76 7.29
CA ARG A 205 2.55 22.45 6.53
C ARG A 205 2.56 23.11 5.15
N GLU A 206 3.00 24.37 5.06
CA GLU A 206 3.07 25.14 3.83
C GLU A 206 4.02 24.50 2.82
N ILE A 207 5.18 24.01 3.29
CA ILE A 207 6.14 23.30 2.44
C ILE A 207 5.52 21.99 1.92
N ILE A 208 4.83 21.24 2.78
CA ILE A 208 4.16 20.00 2.37
C ILE A 208 3.11 20.28 1.30
N ASP A 209 2.24 21.27 1.53
CA ASP A 209 1.17 21.64 0.59
C ASP A 209 1.70 22.19 -0.74
N SER A 210 2.87 22.84 -0.75
CA SER A 210 3.50 23.36 -1.97
C SER A 210 4.20 22.28 -2.81
N MET A 211 4.69 21.22 -2.17
CA MET A 211 5.54 20.23 -2.83
C MET A 211 4.86 18.89 -3.10
N ILE A 212 3.88 18.50 -2.28
CA ILE A 212 3.18 17.23 -2.46
C ILE A 212 1.84 17.48 -3.13
N ALA A 213 1.70 17.05 -4.37
CA ALA A 213 0.42 17.04 -5.05
C ALA A 213 -0.53 16.02 -4.38
N LYS A 214 -1.68 16.49 -3.90
CA LYS A 214 -2.72 15.60 -3.37
C LYS A 214 -3.18 14.66 -4.48
N ARG A 215 -3.32 13.36 -4.18
CA ARG A 215 -3.86 12.40 -5.15
C ARG A 215 -5.25 12.83 -5.61
N LEU A 216 -5.58 12.49 -6.85
CA LEU A 216 -6.89 12.77 -7.44
C LEU A 216 -8.02 12.27 -6.54
N GLU A 217 -7.92 11.04 -6.05
CA GLU A 217 -8.91 10.44 -5.16
C GLU A 217 -9.11 11.28 -3.89
N THR A 218 -8.02 11.77 -3.28
CA THR A 218 -8.09 12.61 -2.07
C THR A 218 -8.78 13.95 -2.38
N LYS A 219 -8.48 14.57 -3.53
CA LYS A 219 -9.15 15.80 -3.96
C LYS A 219 -10.62 15.58 -4.26
N VAL A 220 -10.96 14.48 -4.93
CA VAL A 220 -12.34 14.12 -5.23
C VAL A 220 -13.13 13.80 -3.96
N PHE A 221 -12.50 13.18 -2.95
CA PHE A 221 -13.13 13.04 -1.64
C PHE A 221 -13.45 14.40 -0.99
N THR A 222 -12.48 15.31 -0.99
CA THR A 222 -12.69 16.66 -0.45
C THR A 222 -13.78 17.40 -1.23
N LEU A 223 -13.80 17.24 -2.57
CA LEU A 223 -14.85 17.77 -3.42
C LEU A 223 -16.22 17.19 -3.05
N SER A 224 -16.32 15.88 -2.88
CA SER A 224 -17.58 15.23 -2.49
C SER A 224 -18.06 15.68 -1.10
N ASP A 225 -17.17 15.84 -0.13
CA ASP A 225 -17.49 16.38 1.19
C ASP A 225 -18.04 17.82 1.09
N ALA A 226 -17.43 18.68 0.24
CA ALA A 226 -17.92 20.04 -0.02
C ALA A 226 -19.30 20.03 -0.73
N MET A 227 -19.49 19.12 -1.70
CA MET A 227 -20.77 18.96 -2.40
C MET A 227 -21.88 18.54 -1.42
N LEU A 228 -21.61 17.58 -0.55
CA LEU A 228 -22.57 17.11 0.48
C LEU A 228 -22.92 18.19 1.52
N ALA A 229 -21.94 19.03 1.86
CA ALA A 229 -22.15 20.19 2.73
C ALA A 229 -22.86 21.35 2.02
N LYS A 230 -23.19 21.22 0.72
CA LYS A 230 -23.70 22.28 -0.17
C LYS A 230 -22.83 23.55 -0.17
N ASN A 231 -21.53 23.41 0.11
CA ASN A 231 -20.55 24.50 0.10
C ASN A 231 -20.01 24.72 -1.32
N LYS A 232 -20.71 25.53 -2.10
CA LYS A 232 -20.37 25.82 -3.50
C LYS A 232 -18.98 26.45 -3.64
N ARG A 233 -18.61 27.35 -2.73
CA ARG A 233 -17.31 28.04 -2.77
C ARG A 233 -16.14 27.05 -2.72
N ASP A 234 -16.16 26.14 -1.75
CA ASP A 234 -15.09 25.16 -1.63
C ASP A 234 -15.11 24.13 -2.75
N ALA A 235 -16.30 23.71 -3.22
CA ALA A 235 -16.41 22.79 -4.34
C ALA A 235 -15.76 23.36 -5.61
N PHE A 236 -16.04 24.62 -5.97
CA PHE A 236 -15.48 25.27 -7.13
C PHE A 236 -13.97 25.56 -6.98
N ARG A 237 -13.52 25.95 -5.77
CA ARG A 237 -12.08 26.11 -5.51
C ARG A 237 -11.32 24.80 -5.76
N ILE A 238 -11.88 23.66 -5.35
CA ILE A 238 -11.25 22.34 -5.57
C ILE A 238 -11.26 21.99 -7.06
N LEU A 239 -12.33 22.31 -7.79
CA LEU A 239 -12.38 22.10 -9.25
C LEU A 239 -11.32 22.94 -9.95
N ASP A 240 -11.15 24.22 -9.60
CA ASP A 240 -10.13 25.08 -10.15
C ASP A 240 -8.72 24.53 -9.88
N GLU A 241 -8.44 24.06 -8.64
CA GLU A 241 -7.15 23.42 -8.33
C GLU A 241 -6.91 22.15 -9.16
N LEU A 242 -7.95 21.38 -9.50
CA LEU A 242 -7.83 20.21 -10.40
C LEU A 242 -7.51 20.63 -11.83
N PHE A 243 -8.16 21.67 -12.33
CA PHE A 243 -7.92 22.19 -13.68
C PHE A 243 -6.56 22.88 -13.84
N GLU A 244 -6.08 23.60 -12.82
CA GLU A 244 -4.71 24.17 -12.79
C GLU A 244 -3.66 23.06 -12.88
N GLN A 245 -3.92 21.90 -12.28
CA GLN A 245 -3.08 20.70 -12.39
C GLN A 245 -3.28 19.94 -13.70
N ARG A 246 -4.07 20.47 -14.64
CA ARG A 246 -4.40 19.86 -15.94
C ARG A 246 -5.00 18.45 -15.81
N VAL A 247 -5.74 18.20 -14.74
CA VAL A 247 -6.47 16.92 -14.57
C VAL A 247 -7.61 16.88 -15.56
N ASP A 248 -7.70 15.80 -16.37
CA ASP A 248 -8.81 15.58 -17.27
C ASP A 248 -10.11 15.32 -16.48
N PRO A 249 -11.27 15.89 -16.86
CA PRO A 249 -12.54 15.66 -16.18
C PRO A 249 -13.02 14.20 -16.12
N ILE A 250 -12.64 13.36 -17.07
CA ILE A 250 -13.09 11.95 -17.09
C ILE A 250 -12.64 11.16 -15.85
N PRO A 251 -11.35 11.17 -15.44
CA PRO A 251 -10.91 10.59 -14.18
C PRO A 251 -11.63 11.17 -12.95
N VAL A 252 -11.98 12.47 -12.96
CA VAL A 252 -12.71 13.10 -11.85
C VAL A 252 -14.13 12.53 -11.76
N LEU A 253 -14.85 12.41 -12.88
CA LEU A 253 -16.17 11.79 -12.95
C LEU A 253 -16.15 10.33 -12.51
N ALA A 254 -15.15 9.55 -12.94
CA ALA A 254 -14.99 8.15 -12.52
C ALA A 254 -14.76 8.03 -11.00
N ALA A 255 -13.94 8.91 -10.43
CA ALA A 255 -13.71 8.94 -8.98
C ALA A 255 -14.96 9.39 -8.22
N LEU A 256 -15.71 10.39 -8.70
CA LEU A 256 -17.00 10.80 -8.13
C LEU A 256 -18.02 9.64 -8.17
N SER A 257 -18.12 8.93 -9.30
CA SER A 257 -18.98 7.75 -9.43
C SER A 257 -18.66 6.71 -8.35
N THR A 258 -17.39 6.42 -8.13
CA THR A 258 -16.94 5.50 -7.05
C THR A 258 -17.37 6.00 -5.67
N VAL A 259 -17.18 7.28 -5.38
CA VAL A 259 -17.54 7.88 -4.08
C VAL A 259 -19.05 7.79 -3.84
N TYR A 260 -19.87 8.14 -4.81
CA TYR A 260 -21.34 8.10 -4.67
C TYR A 260 -21.87 6.66 -4.62
N SER A 261 -21.28 5.72 -5.37
CA SER A 261 -21.55 4.28 -5.26
C SER A 261 -21.29 3.75 -3.84
N ASP A 262 -20.18 4.16 -3.22
CA ASP A 262 -19.86 3.78 -1.85
C ASP A 262 -20.87 4.37 -0.84
N TYR A 263 -21.31 5.63 -1.03
CA TYR A 263 -22.37 6.20 -0.21
C TYR A 263 -23.70 5.48 -0.38
N TYR A 264 -24.07 5.13 -1.62
CA TYR A 264 -25.27 4.36 -1.89
C TYR A 264 -25.24 2.99 -1.20
N THR A 265 -24.12 2.28 -1.31
CA THR A 265 -23.90 0.98 -0.65
C THR A 265 -23.95 1.10 0.86
N ALA A 266 -23.29 2.12 1.42
CA ALA A 266 -23.29 2.39 2.85
C ALA A 266 -24.70 2.74 3.38
N LYS A 267 -25.47 3.51 2.62
CA LYS A 267 -26.87 3.84 2.94
C LYS A 267 -27.77 2.61 2.90
N ALA A 268 -27.67 1.81 1.83
CA ALA A 268 -28.44 0.58 1.68
C ALA A 268 -28.15 -0.44 2.81
N ALA A 269 -26.90 -0.59 3.18
CA ALA A 269 -26.49 -1.44 4.29
C ALA A 269 -27.05 -0.93 5.63
N LYS A 270 -26.98 0.37 5.85
CA LYS A 270 -27.49 1.00 7.09
C LYS A 270 -29.00 0.86 7.21
N ASP A 271 -29.75 1.08 6.12
CA ASP A 271 -31.21 0.96 6.12
C ASP A 271 -31.65 -0.51 6.38
N LYS A 272 -30.78 -1.49 6.08
CA LYS A 272 -30.98 -2.90 6.39
C LYS A 272 -30.38 -3.33 7.74
N GLY A 273 -29.79 -2.43 8.51
CA GLY A 273 -29.16 -2.74 9.80
C GLY A 273 -27.84 -3.55 9.70
N ILE A 274 -27.21 -3.60 8.51
CA ILE A 274 -25.94 -4.30 8.31
C ILE A 274 -24.80 -3.42 8.85
N PRO A 275 -23.97 -3.91 9.80
CA PRO A 275 -22.91 -3.10 10.40
C PRO A 275 -21.76 -2.81 9.40
N PRO A 276 -21.05 -1.68 9.55
CA PRO A 276 -20.00 -1.28 8.60
C PRO A 276 -18.84 -2.28 8.47
N GLN A 277 -18.57 -3.06 9.53
CA GLN A 277 -17.56 -4.11 9.52
C GLN A 277 -17.93 -5.25 8.57
N GLN A 278 -19.22 -5.62 8.53
CA GLN A 278 -19.75 -6.65 7.62
C GLN A 278 -19.68 -6.14 6.18
N VAL A 279 -20.06 -4.88 5.93
CA VAL A 279 -19.93 -4.26 4.61
C VAL A 279 -18.49 -4.28 4.12
N ALA A 280 -17.53 -3.90 4.99
CA ALA A 280 -16.12 -3.95 4.63
C ALA A 280 -15.64 -5.38 4.29
N ALA A 281 -16.10 -6.39 5.03
CA ALA A 281 -15.77 -7.78 4.77
C ALA A 281 -16.38 -8.30 3.46
N ASP A 282 -17.64 -7.98 3.18
CA ASP A 282 -18.36 -8.43 1.98
C ASP A 282 -17.74 -7.87 0.69
N PHE A 283 -17.25 -6.62 0.74
CA PHE A 283 -16.57 -5.96 -0.37
C PHE A 283 -15.04 -6.17 -0.38
N GLY A 284 -14.49 -6.94 0.56
CA GLY A 284 -13.05 -7.18 0.67
C GLY A 284 -12.25 -5.92 0.99
N TYR A 285 -12.85 -4.95 1.66
CA TYR A 285 -12.16 -3.71 2.06
C TYR A 285 -11.28 -3.98 3.27
N THR A 286 -9.98 -3.70 3.12
CA THR A 286 -8.97 -3.82 4.18
C THR A 286 -8.32 -2.47 4.44
N GLY A 287 -7.65 -2.32 5.60
CA GLY A 287 -6.87 -1.14 5.95
C GLY A 287 -7.68 0.16 5.88
N MET A 288 -7.15 1.13 5.13
CA MET A 288 -7.78 2.46 4.97
C MET A 288 -9.13 2.41 4.27
N LYS A 289 -9.33 1.50 3.29
CA LYS A 289 -10.64 1.39 2.62
C LYS A 289 -11.74 1.02 3.61
N ALA A 290 -11.45 0.12 4.56
CA ALA A 290 -12.40 -0.24 5.63
C ALA A 290 -12.70 0.96 6.55
N THR A 291 -11.69 1.77 6.90
CA THR A 291 -11.87 2.99 7.71
C THR A 291 -12.71 4.04 6.97
N PHE A 292 -12.45 4.24 5.67
CA PHE A 292 -13.27 5.14 4.84
C PHE A 292 -14.70 4.64 4.67
N ALA A 293 -14.91 3.33 4.49
CA ALA A 293 -16.24 2.73 4.44
C ALA A 293 -17.03 3.00 5.73
N ALA A 294 -16.40 2.87 6.90
CA ALA A 294 -17.02 3.19 8.18
C ALA A 294 -17.37 4.69 8.31
N LYS A 295 -16.48 5.60 7.85
CA LYS A 295 -16.79 7.05 7.81
C LYS A 295 -17.98 7.34 6.91
N LYS A 296 -17.98 6.79 5.68
CA LYS A 296 -19.08 6.94 4.72
C LYS A 296 -20.41 6.38 5.26
N TYR A 297 -20.36 5.26 5.98
CA TYR A 297 -21.53 4.67 6.62
C TYR A 297 -22.22 5.64 7.60
N ASN A 298 -21.41 6.35 8.39
CA ASN A 298 -21.95 7.35 9.33
C ASN A 298 -22.47 8.61 8.61
N GLN A 299 -21.79 9.05 7.55
CA GLN A 299 -22.22 10.19 6.73
C GLN A 299 -23.50 9.86 5.94
N ALA A 300 -23.58 8.67 5.36
CA ALA A 300 -24.75 8.19 4.60
C ALA A 300 -26.04 8.12 5.41
N ALA A 301 -25.94 8.10 6.75
CA ALA A 301 -27.11 8.14 7.62
C ALA A 301 -28.03 9.33 7.37
N LYS A 302 -27.42 10.46 7.01
CA LYS A 302 -28.12 11.75 6.81
C LYS A 302 -28.56 11.96 5.36
N MET A 303 -28.28 11.01 4.47
CA MET A 303 -28.58 11.11 3.05
C MET A 303 -29.89 10.42 2.70
N ASP A 304 -30.56 10.93 1.68
CA ASP A 304 -31.71 10.29 1.07
C ASP A 304 -31.27 9.37 -0.08
N MET A 305 -31.84 8.17 -0.14
CA MET A 305 -31.53 7.18 -1.17
C MET A 305 -31.87 7.68 -2.58
N LYS A 306 -32.96 8.46 -2.71
CA LYS A 306 -33.38 9.05 -3.98
C LYS A 306 -32.38 10.08 -4.49
N SER A 307 -31.89 10.95 -3.61
CA SER A 307 -30.87 11.96 -3.91
C SER A 307 -29.55 11.31 -4.33
N LEU A 308 -29.13 10.21 -3.67
CA LEU A 308 -27.93 9.47 -4.06
C LEU A 308 -28.06 8.83 -5.45
N ARG A 309 -29.23 8.25 -5.77
CA ARG A 309 -29.51 7.67 -7.08
C ARG A 309 -29.51 8.75 -8.16
N ASN A 310 -30.17 9.87 -7.93
CA ASN A 310 -30.19 11.01 -8.85
C ASN A 310 -28.76 11.54 -9.14
N ALA A 311 -27.93 11.66 -8.10
CA ALA A 311 -26.54 12.07 -8.26
C ALA A 311 -25.74 11.09 -9.12
N MET A 312 -25.94 9.77 -8.94
CA MET A 312 -25.29 8.75 -9.76
C MET A 312 -25.76 8.81 -11.22
N GLU A 313 -27.04 9.05 -11.47
CA GLU A 313 -27.59 9.24 -12.83
C GLU A 313 -26.98 10.48 -13.51
N ILE A 314 -26.89 11.62 -12.80
CA ILE A 314 -26.25 12.84 -13.31
C ILE A 314 -24.77 12.61 -13.65
N ILE A 315 -24.02 11.89 -12.80
CA ILE A 315 -22.62 11.55 -13.04
C ILE A 315 -22.48 10.64 -14.26
N PHE A 316 -23.34 9.63 -14.37
CA PHE A 316 -23.35 8.70 -15.52
C PHE A 316 -23.62 9.43 -16.82
N GLU A 317 -24.65 10.30 -16.89
CA GLU A 317 -24.93 11.10 -18.08
C GLU A 317 -23.76 11.99 -18.49
N ALA A 318 -23.08 12.60 -17.50
CA ALA A 318 -21.91 13.43 -17.75
C ALA A 318 -20.73 12.59 -18.29
N ASP A 319 -20.50 11.40 -17.76
CA ASP A 319 -19.44 10.49 -18.23
C ASP A 319 -19.71 10.06 -19.69
N VAL A 320 -20.95 9.68 -20.01
CA VAL A 320 -21.35 9.35 -21.38
C VAL A 320 -21.13 10.54 -22.31
N LYS A 321 -21.57 11.75 -21.95
CA LYS A 321 -21.39 12.96 -22.77
C LYS A 321 -19.90 13.30 -22.97
N CYS A 322 -19.06 13.16 -21.93
CA CYS A 322 -17.61 13.37 -22.04
C CYS A 322 -16.93 12.43 -23.05
N LYS A 323 -17.47 11.20 -23.21
CA LYS A 323 -16.88 10.17 -24.06
C LYS A 323 -17.47 10.13 -25.49
N SER A 324 -18.72 10.58 -25.67
CA SER A 324 -19.45 10.45 -26.91
C SER A 324 -19.66 11.75 -27.70
N SER A 325 -19.26 12.90 -27.16
CA SER A 325 -19.49 14.19 -27.78
C SER A 325 -18.29 15.17 -27.62
N THR A 326 -18.29 16.20 -28.47
CA THR A 326 -17.25 17.26 -28.49
C THR A 326 -17.54 18.42 -27.52
N VAL A 327 -18.12 18.12 -26.36
CA VAL A 327 -18.47 19.15 -25.37
C VAL A 327 -17.23 19.68 -24.63
N ASN A 328 -17.33 20.90 -24.12
CA ASN A 328 -16.34 21.41 -23.20
C ASN A 328 -16.42 20.63 -21.87
N ARG A 329 -15.49 19.69 -21.68
CA ARG A 329 -15.48 18.76 -20.54
C ARG A 329 -15.37 19.47 -19.20
N ARG A 330 -14.65 20.63 -19.14
CA ARG A 330 -14.57 21.44 -17.94
C ARG A 330 -15.94 21.96 -17.53
N LEU A 331 -16.63 22.59 -18.47
CA LEU A 331 -17.94 23.17 -18.24
C LEU A 331 -18.96 22.10 -17.86
N LEU A 332 -18.89 20.95 -18.50
CA LEU A 332 -19.75 19.81 -18.19
C LEU A 332 -19.54 19.28 -16.77
N LEU A 333 -18.28 19.21 -16.29
CA LEU A 333 -17.98 18.81 -14.91
C LEU A 333 -18.48 19.84 -13.90
N GLU A 334 -18.29 21.13 -14.15
CA GLU A 334 -18.81 22.23 -13.33
C GLU A 334 -20.35 22.18 -13.25
N GLU A 335 -21.02 21.99 -14.38
CA GLU A 335 -22.49 21.82 -14.44
C GLU A 335 -22.96 20.57 -13.66
N THR A 336 -22.24 19.47 -13.80
CA THR A 336 -22.52 18.21 -13.08
C THR A 336 -22.48 18.42 -11.56
N VAL A 337 -21.42 19.05 -11.06
CA VAL A 337 -21.28 19.37 -9.63
C VAL A 337 -22.42 20.27 -9.15
N LEU A 338 -22.77 21.30 -9.92
CA LEU A 338 -23.89 22.19 -9.57
C LEU A 338 -25.24 21.45 -9.53
N LYS A 339 -25.52 20.59 -10.50
CA LYS A 339 -26.77 19.80 -10.56
C LYS A 339 -26.91 18.91 -9.33
N ILE A 340 -25.84 18.22 -8.94
CA ILE A 340 -25.83 17.35 -7.76
C ILE A 340 -26.03 18.16 -6.48
N MET A 341 -25.44 19.35 -6.37
CA MET A 341 -25.57 20.19 -5.16
C MET A 341 -26.94 20.85 -5.02
N ASN A 342 -27.68 21.02 -6.11
CA ASN A 342 -28.99 21.66 -6.11
C ASN A 342 -30.15 20.63 -6.02
N GLY A 343 -29.89 19.34 -6.26
CA GLY A 343 -30.85 18.24 -6.09
C GLY A 343 -30.74 17.62 -4.72
#